data_6f6109fc4ae4715d653fe1ff23f133ce
#
_entry.id   6f6109fc4ae4715d653fe1ff23f133ce
#
_cell.length_a   1.000
_cell.length_b   1.000
_cell.length_c   1.000
_cell.angle_alpha   90.00
_cell.angle_beta   90.00
_cell.angle_gamma   90.00
#
_symmetry.space_group_name_H-M   'P 1'
#
loop_
_entity.id
_entity.type
_entity.pdbx_description
1 polymer ?
#
loop_
_entity_poly.entity_id
_entity_poly.type
_entity_poly.pdbx_seq_one_letter_code
_entity_poly.pdbx_strand_id
1 'polypeptide(L)'
;MLDSLKQKLDTCQLADVFRLENTLNKIQRGNLSQKDLASSLAAAAAAIEKSQRACELRRAAIPVKIDYPENLPVSARAEEITELLREHQVLIVAGDTGSGKTTQLPKVCLDAGFGVRGLIGHTQPRRLAALSVANRIADELGVEIGGGVGSQIRFKDNTSERSFLKLMTDGIL
;
A
#
# COMPACT_ATOMS: atom_id res chain seq x y z
N MET A 1 19.58 21.86 -1.07
CA MET A 1 18.54 21.40 -2.03
C MET A 1 18.56 19.88 -2.20
N LEU A 2 19.69 19.27 -2.57
CA LEU A 2 19.77 17.82 -2.84
C LEU A 2 19.48 16.97 -1.60
N ASP A 3 20.01 17.34 -0.45
CA ASP A 3 19.75 16.64 0.83
C ASP A 3 18.27 16.73 1.24
N SER A 4 17.64 17.89 1.02
CA SER A 4 16.20 18.05 1.23
C SER A 4 15.37 17.14 0.32
N LEU A 5 15.77 16.91 -0.93
CA LEU A 5 15.10 15.96 -1.82
C LEU A 5 15.30 14.51 -1.36
N LYS A 6 16.50 14.17 -0.86
CA LYS A 6 16.76 12.83 -0.30
C LYS A 6 15.89 12.54 0.93
N GLN A 7 15.72 13.48 1.84
CA GLN A 7 14.84 13.33 3.00
C GLN A 7 13.38 13.09 2.62
N LYS A 8 12.91 13.66 1.50
CA LYS A 8 11.55 13.44 1.00
C LYS A 8 11.30 12.01 0.50
N LEU A 9 12.33 11.21 0.22
CA LEU A 9 12.18 9.82 -0.23
C LEU A 9 11.44 8.94 0.79
N ASP A 10 11.57 9.23 2.07
CA ASP A 10 10.88 8.50 3.14
C ASP A 10 9.34 8.65 3.10
N THR A 11 8.85 9.63 2.37
CA THR A 11 7.41 9.86 2.17
C THR A 11 6.90 9.47 0.79
N CYS A 12 7.78 8.95 -0.08
CA CYS A 12 7.45 8.47 -1.42
C CYS A 12 6.92 7.02 -1.41
N GLN A 13 6.32 6.61 -2.54
CA GLN A 13 5.99 5.21 -2.77
C GLN A 13 7.26 4.34 -2.74
N LEU A 14 7.18 3.18 -2.08
CA LEU A 14 8.30 2.24 -1.97
C LEU A 14 8.86 1.83 -3.35
N ALA A 15 7.98 1.63 -4.33
CA ALA A 15 8.36 1.28 -5.70
C ALA A 15 9.21 2.36 -6.40
N ASP A 16 9.09 3.62 -5.99
CA ASP A 16 9.80 4.75 -6.59
C ASP A 16 11.13 5.05 -5.90
N VAL A 17 11.28 4.70 -4.61
CA VAL A 17 12.43 5.11 -3.77
C VAL A 17 13.76 4.79 -4.44
N PHE A 18 13.98 3.54 -4.82
CA PHE A 18 15.25 3.11 -5.43
C PHE A 18 15.59 3.88 -6.71
N ARG A 19 14.60 4.08 -7.59
CA ARG A 19 14.77 4.82 -8.84
C ARG A 19 15.08 6.29 -8.58
N LEU A 20 14.36 6.93 -7.66
CA LEU A 20 14.52 8.33 -7.29
C LEU A 20 15.88 8.56 -6.61
N GLU A 21 16.26 7.69 -5.68
CA GLU A 21 17.55 7.74 -5.00
C GLU A 21 18.72 7.65 -5.99
N ASN A 22 18.67 6.68 -6.91
CA ASN A 22 19.66 6.53 -7.97
C ASN A 22 19.75 7.78 -8.86
N THR A 23 18.62 8.41 -9.15
CA THR A 23 18.58 9.67 -9.92
C THR A 23 19.29 10.79 -9.17
N LEU A 24 18.99 10.97 -7.88
CA LEU A 24 19.63 11.99 -7.04
C LEU A 24 21.14 11.73 -6.88
N ASN A 25 21.55 10.47 -6.73
CA ASN A 25 22.96 10.10 -6.64
C ASN A 25 23.72 10.34 -7.95
N LYS A 26 23.09 10.12 -9.12
CA LYS A 26 23.67 10.48 -10.42
C LYS A 26 23.86 11.99 -10.56
N ILE A 27 22.87 12.79 -10.16
CA ILE A 27 22.96 14.26 -10.17
C ILE A 27 24.11 14.72 -9.25
N GLN A 28 24.27 14.11 -8.07
CA GLN A 28 25.33 14.46 -7.12
C GLN A 28 26.75 14.17 -7.64
N ARG A 29 26.90 13.06 -8.38
CA ARG A 29 28.23 12.61 -8.90
C ARG A 29 28.54 13.18 -10.28
N GLY A 30 27.55 13.69 -11.00
CA GLY A 30 27.72 14.18 -12.38
C GLY A 30 28.35 15.55 -12.40
N ASN A 31 29.29 15.75 -13.37
CA ASN A 31 29.88 17.06 -13.70
C ASN A 31 28.94 17.78 -14.69
N LEU A 32 27.74 18.15 -14.20
CA LEU A 32 26.70 18.80 -15.02
C LEU A 32 27.01 20.32 -15.15
N SER A 33 26.63 20.88 -16.28
CA SER A 33 26.58 22.34 -16.39
C SER A 33 25.53 22.89 -15.42
N GLN A 34 25.64 24.16 -15.02
CA GLN A 34 24.73 24.79 -14.09
C GLN A 34 23.27 24.72 -14.59
N LYS A 35 23.05 24.83 -15.89
CA LYS A 35 21.73 24.72 -16.53
C LYS A 35 21.18 23.28 -16.47
N ASP A 36 22.00 22.29 -16.78
CA ASP A 36 21.61 20.88 -16.77
C ASP A 36 21.37 20.39 -15.34
N LEU A 37 22.15 20.87 -14.38
CA LEU A 37 21.94 20.59 -12.96
C LEU A 37 20.60 21.11 -12.48
N ALA A 38 20.25 22.36 -12.79
CA ALA A 38 18.98 22.96 -12.41
C ALA A 38 17.79 22.21 -13.03
N SER A 39 17.88 21.84 -14.32
CA SER A 39 16.87 21.06 -15.02
C SER A 39 16.69 19.67 -14.41
N SER A 40 17.80 18.97 -14.13
CA SER A 40 17.78 17.62 -13.54
C SER A 40 17.20 17.62 -12.12
N LEU A 41 17.52 18.62 -11.31
CA LEU A 41 16.98 18.79 -9.97
C LEU A 41 15.47 19.09 -10.02
N ALA A 42 15.01 19.93 -10.94
CA ALA A 42 13.60 20.22 -11.11
C ALA A 42 12.81 18.98 -11.54
N ALA A 43 13.34 18.18 -12.46
CA ALA A 43 12.72 16.93 -12.88
C ALA A 43 12.64 15.90 -11.73
N ALA A 44 13.74 15.78 -10.93
CA ALA A 44 13.74 14.90 -9.77
C ALA A 44 12.73 15.37 -8.68
N ALA A 45 12.66 16.67 -8.44
CA ALA A 45 11.67 17.24 -7.50
C ALA A 45 10.22 16.94 -7.93
N ALA A 46 9.90 17.17 -9.21
CA ALA A 46 8.57 16.85 -9.75
C ALA A 46 8.21 15.36 -9.65
N ALA A 47 9.19 14.47 -9.87
CA ALA A 47 8.98 13.03 -9.72
C ALA A 47 8.76 12.62 -8.26
N ILE A 48 9.44 13.24 -7.30
CA ILE A 48 9.25 13.06 -5.87
C ILE A 48 7.85 13.53 -5.47
N GLU A 49 7.45 14.73 -5.88
CA GLU A 49 6.12 15.29 -5.58
C GLU A 49 5.00 14.41 -6.14
N LYS A 50 5.15 13.87 -7.35
CA LYS A 50 4.20 12.92 -7.92
C LYS A 50 4.06 11.66 -7.07
N SER A 51 5.19 11.12 -6.60
CA SER A 51 5.21 9.92 -5.74
C SER A 51 4.58 10.18 -4.37
N GLN A 52 4.86 11.34 -3.76
CA GLN A 52 4.26 11.77 -2.49
C GLN A 52 2.75 11.94 -2.63
N ARG A 53 2.29 12.60 -3.71
CA ARG A 53 0.87 12.78 -3.99
C ARG A 53 0.11 11.46 -4.07
N ALA A 54 0.70 10.43 -4.68
CA ALA A 54 0.09 9.10 -4.71
C ALA A 54 -0.05 8.49 -3.31
N CYS A 55 0.93 8.70 -2.42
CA CYS A 55 0.82 8.30 -1.01
C CYS A 55 -0.28 9.07 -0.27
N GLU A 56 -0.40 10.37 -0.52
CA GLU A 56 -1.44 11.21 0.07
C GLU A 56 -2.84 10.79 -0.37
N LEU A 57 -3.03 10.48 -1.65
CA LEU A 57 -4.31 9.99 -2.19
C LEU A 57 -4.73 8.68 -1.52
N ARG A 58 -3.81 7.74 -1.30
CA ARG A 58 -4.09 6.49 -0.58
C ARG A 58 -4.39 6.75 0.88
N ARG A 59 -3.59 7.58 1.56
CA ARG A 59 -3.82 7.94 2.97
C ARG A 59 -5.20 8.55 3.17
N ALA A 60 -5.61 9.45 2.28
CA ALA A 60 -6.93 10.08 2.33
C ALA A 60 -8.09 9.10 2.04
N ALA A 61 -7.82 7.98 1.38
CA ALA A 61 -8.81 6.95 1.09
C ALA A 61 -8.95 5.91 2.22
N ILE A 62 -7.96 5.80 3.12
CA ILE A 62 -8.01 4.88 4.27
C ILE A 62 -8.97 5.47 5.31
N PRO A 63 -9.96 4.70 5.82
CA PRO A 63 -10.86 5.15 6.87
C PRO A 63 -10.11 5.57 8.14
N VAL A 64 -10.58 6.64 8.79
CA VAL A 64 -9.98 7.14 10.03
C VAL A 64 -10.14 6.13 11.18
N LYS A 65 -11.21 5.35 11.16
CA LYS A 65 -11.51 4.30 12.13
C LYS A 65 -11.76 3.00 11.40
N ILE A 66 -11.11 1.95 11.85
CA ILE A 66 -11.28 0.59 11.36
C ILE A 66 -11.97 -0.22 12.46
N ASP A 67 -13.20 -0.67 12.18
CA ASP A 67 -13.97 -1.46 13.13
C ASP A 67 -13.77 -2.97 12.88
N TYR A 68 -13.68 -3.72 13.96
CA TYR A 68 -13.52 -5.16 13.96
C TYR A 68 -14.77 -5.83 14.56
N PRO A 69 -15.41 -6.80 13.86
CA PRO A 69 -16.52 -7.55 14.43
C PRO A 69 -16.11 -8.33 15.68
N GLU A 70 -16.74 -8.09 16.81
CA GLU A 70 -16.38 -8.70 18.10
C GLU A 70 -16.54 -10.23 18.13
N ASN A 71 -17.44 -10.75 17.30
CA ASN A 71 -17.72 -12.18 17.20
C ASN A 71 -16.66 -12.99 16.43
N LEU A 72 -15.65 -12.36 15.87
CA LEU A 72 -14.59 -13.04 15.12
C LEU A 72 -13.34 -13.24 16.00
N PRO A 73 -12.85 -14.49 16.14
CA PRO A 73 -11.66 -14.76 16.96
C PRO A 73 -10.42 -13.95 16.62
N VAL A 74 -10.20 -13.65 15.32
CA VAL A 74 -9.04 -12.85 14.89
C VAL A 74 -9.16 -11.39 15.33
N SER A 75 -10.37 -10.87 15.48
CA SER A 75 -10.61 -9.49 15.92
C SER A 75 -10.08 -9.25 17.34
N ALA A 76 -10.25 -10.23 18.23
CA ALA A 76 -9.71 -10.17 19.59
C ALA A 76 -8.17 -10.12 19.67
N ARG A 77 -7.49 -10.49 18.59
CA ARG A 77 -6.03 -10.48 18.46
C ARG A 77 -5.49 -9.41 17.52
N ALA A 78 -6.36 -8.48 17.05
CA ALA A 78 -5.99 -7.50 16.03
C ALA A 78 -4.84 -6.59 16.49
N GLU A 79 -4.87 -6.12 17.73
CA GLU A 79 -3.82 -5.25 18.30
C GLU A 79 -2.48 -5.98 18.39
N GLU A 80 -2.45 -7.20 18.94
CA GLU A 80 -1.27 -8.05 19.00
C GLU A 80 -0.67 -8.32 17.60
N ILE A 81 -1.53 -8.65 16.63
CA ILE A 81 -1.08 -8.92 15.27
C ILE A 81 -0.51 -7.63 14.62
N THR A 82 -1.11 -6.47 14.92
CA THR A 82 -0.63 -5.16 14.45
C THR A 82 0.77 -4.87 14.97
N GLU A 83 1.05 -5.12 16.25
CA GLU A 83 2.37 -4.95 16.85
C GLU A 83 3.39 -5.89 16.22
N LEU A 84 3.06 -7.18 16.10
CA LEU A 84 3.92 -8.17 15.47
C LEU A 84 4.26 -7.84 14.01
N LEU A 85 3.30 -7.29 13.26
CA LEU A 85 3.54 -6.85 11.87
C LEU A 85 4.50 -5.67 11.76
N ARG A 86 4.62 -4.84 12.80
CA ARG A 86 5.60 -3.75 12.83
C ARG A 86 7.01 -4.22 13.16
N GLU A 87 7.12 -5.31 13.91
CA GLU A 87 8.40 -5.84 14.40
C GLU A 87 8.99 -6.92 13.48
N HIS A 88 8.15 -7.67 12.76
CA HIS A 88 8.56 -8.85 12.01
C HIS A 88 8.24 -8.72 10.51
N GLN A 89 9.19 -9.14 9.69
CA GLN A 89 9.03 -9.17 8.23
C GLN A 89 8.05 -10.27 7.78
N VAL A 90 7.94 -11.36 8.52
CA VAL A 90 7.06 -12.51 8.23
C VAL A 90 6.29 -12.87 9.49
N LEU A 91 4.98 -12.99 9.34
CA LEU A 91 4.07 -13.44 10.39
C LEU A 91 3.17 -14.54 9.86
N ILE A 92 3.10 -15.66 10.62
CA ILE A 92 2.21 -16.79 10.31
C ILE A 92 1.04 -16.75 11.29
N VAL A 93 -0.18 -16.54 10.77
CA VAL A 93 -1.41 -16.53 11.58
C VAL A 93 -2.20 -17.80 11.32
N ALA A 94 -2.15 -18.73 12.28
CA ALA A 94 -2.94 -19.97 12.27
C ALA A 94 -4.27 -19.78 13.01
N GLY A 95 -5.31 -20.48 12.57
CA GLY A 95 -6.64 -20.46 13.20
C GLY A 95 -7.67 -21.16 12.33
N ASP A 96 -8.83 -21.48 12.91
CA ASP A 96 -9.90 -22.24 12.27
C ASP A 96 -10.51 -21.51 11.06
N THR A 97 -11.16 -22.28 10.19
CA THR A 97 -12.00 -21.72 9.13
C THR A 97 -13.13 -20.92 9.75
N GLY A 98 -13.43 -19.74 9.21
CA GLY A 98 -14.45 -18.85 9.76
C GLY A 98 -13.98 -17.92 10.89
N SER A 99 -12.71 -18.01 11.35
CA SER A 99 -12.20 -17.11 12.41
C SER A 99 -11.99 -15.65 11.97
N GLY A 100 -12.26 -15.30 10.71
CA GLY A 100 -12.18 -13.95 10.19
C GLY A 100 -10.83 -13.57 9.55
N LYS A 101 -9.83 -14.47 9.49
CA LYS A 101 -8.49 -14.16 8.95
C LYS A 101 -8.55 -13.46 7.60
N THR A 102 -9.29 -14.01 6.67
CA THR A 102 -9.33 -13.54 5.27
C THR A 102 -9.85 -12.10 5.15
N THR A 103 -10.80 -11.70 5.97
CA THR A 103 -11.41 -10.36 5.92
C THR A 103 -10.76 -9.37 6.88
N GLN A 104 -10.26 -9.83 8.03
CA GLN A 104 -9.74 -8.94 9.07
C GLN A 104 -8.24 -8.68 8.96
N LEU A 105 -7.40 -9.65 8.55
CA LEU A 105 -5.96 -9.43 8.42
C LEU A 105 -5.59 -8.28 7.48
N PRO A 106 -6.23 -8.06 6.32
CA PRO A 106 -5.97 -6.88 5.51
C PRO A 106 -6.24 -5.56 6.24
N LYS A 107 -7.26 -5.52 7.12
CA LYS A 107 -7.59 -4.36 7.97
C LYS A 107 -6.52 -4.15 9.04
N VAL A 108 -6.04 -5.23 9.66
CA VAL A 108 -4.92 -5.18 10.62
C VAL A 108 -3.64 -4.65 9.95
N CYS A 109 -3.39 -5.01 8.68
CA CYS A 109 -2.28 -4.41 7.93
C CYS A 109 -2.42 -2.89 7.75
N LEU A 110 -3.65 -2.37 7.58
CA LEU A 110 -3.88 -0.92 7.52
C LEU A 110 -3.57 -0.26 8.86
N ASP A 111 -4.01 -0.83 9.99
CA ASP A 111 -3.71 -0.34 11.33
C ASP A 111 -2.21 -0.41 11.67
N ALA A 112 -1.49 -1.37 11.09
CA ALA A 112 -0.03 -1.43 11.17
C ALA A 112 0.67 -0.32 10.34
N GLY A 113 -0.08 0.45 9.53
CA GLY A 113 0.42 1.57 8.73
C GLY A 113 0.76 1.20 7.28
N PHE A 114 0.47 -0.03 6.86
CA PHE A 114 0.63 -0.44 5.45
C PHE A 114 -0.48 0.17 4.56
N GLY A 115 -0.33 0.04 3.24
CA GLY A 115 -1.31 0.53 2.28
C GLY A 115 -1.07 1.96 1.79
N VAL A 116 -0.24 2.77 2.47
CA VAL A 116 0.06 4.17 2.08
C VAL A 116 1.20 4.22 1.06
N ARG A 117 2.40 3.79 1.45
CA ARG A 117 3.59 3.84 0.60
C ARG A 117 3.67 2.69 -0.42
N GLY A 118 2.88 1.65 -0.23
CA GLY A 118 2.70 0.52 -1.12
C GLY A 118 1.31 -0.06 -1.00
N LEU A 119 0.90 -0.87 -1.96
CA LEU A 119 -0.36 -1.61 -1.89
C LEU A 119 -0.23 -2.79 -0.93
N ILE A 120 -1.28 -3.06 -0.16
CA ILE A 120 -1.46 -4.34 0.50
C ILE A 120 -1.98 -5.31 -0.56
N GLY A 121 -1.19 -6.33 -0.90
CA GLY A 121 -1.60 -7.40 -1.80
C GLY A 121 -2.25 -8.55 -1.03
N HIS A 122 -3.44 -8.97 -1.44
CA HIS A 122 -4.14 -10.12 -0.87
C HIS A 122 -4.47 -11.13 -1.96
N THR A 123 -3.87 -12.30 -1.90
CA THR A 123 -4.12 -13.36 -2.88
C THR A 123 -5.21 -14.33 -2.44
N GLN A 124 -5.94 -14.83 -3.43
CA GLN A 124 -6.95 -15.87 -3.28
C GLN A 124 -6.84 -16.90 -4.41
N PRO A 125 -7.04 -18.19 -4.16
CA PRO A 125 -6.86 -19.22 -5.19
C PRO A 125 -7.96 -19.16 -6.28
N ARG A 126 -9.12 -18.61 -5.97
CA ARG A 126 -10.29 -18.58 -6.88
C ARG A 126 -10.75 -17.16 -7.14
N ARG A 127 -11.10 -16.88 -8.42
CA ARG A 127 -11.58 -15.55 -8.85
C ARG A 127 -12.79 -15.06 -8.07
N LEU A 128 -13.78 -15.94 -7.87
CA LEU A 128 -14.99 -15.59 -7.11
C LEU A 128 -14.67 -15.25 -5.66
N ALA A 129 -13.74 -15.99 -5.04
CA ALA A 129 -13.29 -15.68 -3.69
C ALA A 129 -12.60 -14.31 -3.62
N ALA A 130 -11.69 -14.00 -4.54
CA ALA A 130 -11.03 -12.70 -4.59
C ALA A 130 -12.03 -11.54 -4.69
N LEU A 131 -13.03 -11.66 -5.59
CA LEU A 131 -14.06 -10.63 -5.77
C LEU A 131 -14.99 -10.53 -4.56
N SER A 132 -15.46 -11.66 -4.03
CA SER A 132 -16.36 -11.70 -2.87
C SER A 132 -15.69 -11.11 -1.62
N VAL A 133 -14.44 -11.48 -1.36
CA VAL A 133 -13.68 -10.95 -0.22
C VAL A 133 -13.38 -9.45 -0.41
N ALA A 134 -13.07 -9.00 -1.65
CA ALA A 134 -12.86 -7.59 -1.94
C ALA A 134 -14.11 -6.75 -1.61
N ASN A 135 -15.27 -7.17 -2.09
CA ASN A 135 -16.54 -6.50 -1.79
C ASN A 135 -16.81 -6.48 -0.28
N ARG A 136 -16.64 -7.62 0.39
CA ARG A 136 -16.85 -7.72 1.83
C ARG A 136 -15.95 -6.77 2.64
N ILE A 137 -14.66 -6.68 2.30
CA ILE A 137 -13.73 -5.76 2.97
C ILE A 137 -14.08 -4.31 2.64
N ALA A 138 -14.46 -4.01 1.40
CA ALA A 138 -14.90 -2.67 1.01
C ALA A 138 -16.13 -2.22 1.81
N ASP A 139 -17.14 -3.10 1.93
CA ASP A 139 -18.35 -2.86 2.73
C ASP A 139 -18.00 -2.61 4.20
N GLU A 140 -17.16 -3.46 4.81
CA GLU A 140 -16.74 -3.32 6.21
C GLU A 140 -15.92 -2.05 6.47
N LEU A 141 -15.15 -1.58 5.48
CA LEU A 141 -14.39 -0.34 5.56
C LEU A 141 -15.19 0.91 5.15
N GLY A 142 -16.40 0.73 4.63
CA GLY A 142 -17.23 1.84 4.12
C GLY A 142 -16.61 2.54 2.90
N VAL A 143 -15.87 1.81 2.05
CA VAL A 143 -15.24 2.35 0.85
C VAL A 143 -15.76 1.68 -0.42
N GLU A 144 -15.68 2.39 -1.55
CA GLU A 144 -16.10 1.83 -2.83
C GLU A 144 -15.08 0.85 -3.39
N ILE A 145 -15.59 -0.22 -4.02
CA ILE A 145 -14.76 -1.14 -4.80
C ILE A 145 -14.21 -0.43 -6.04
N GLY A 146 -12.91 -0.60 -6.34
CA GLY A 146 -12.21 0.18 -7.35
C GLY A 146 -11.69 1.54 -6.85
N GLY A 147 -12.12 1.96 -5.64
CA GLY A 147 -11.60 3.09 -4.90
C GLY A 147 -10.46 2.67 -3.96
N GLY A 148 -10.73 2.65 -2.65
CA GLY A 148 -9.75 2.23 -1.64
C GLY A 148 -9.39 0.75 -1.70
N VAL A 149 -10.39 -0.11 -1.90
CA VAL A 149 -10.21 -1.55 -2.11
C VAL A 149 -10.39 -1.88 -3.59
N GLY A 150 -9.36 -2.43 -4.21
CA GLY A 150 -9.39 -2.88 -5.59
C GLY A 150 -9.34 -4.39 -5.73
N SER A 151 -9.62 -4.88 -6.93
CA SER A 151 -9.49 -6.28 -7.28
C SER A 151 -8.86 -6.46 -8.65
N GLN A 152 -7.98 -7.46 -8.79
CA GLN A 152 -7.39 -7.84 -10.05
C GLN A 152 -7.51 -9.34 -10.28
N ILE A 153 -8.18 -9.69 -11.36
CA ILE A 153 -8.27 -11.05 -11.87
C ILE A 153 -7.86 -11.05 -13.35
N ARG A 154 -7.66 -12.23 -13.92
CA ARG A 154 -7.28 -12.34 -15.33
C ARG A 154 -8.23 -11.52 -16.23
N PHE A 155 -7.67 -10.61 -17.02
CA PHE A 155 -8.35 -9.68 -17.94
C PHE A 155 -9.26 -8.61 -17.29
N LYS A 156 -9.24 -8.44 -15.96
CA LYS A 156 -9.98 -7.38 -15.30
C LYS A 156 -9.17 -6.82 -14.14
N ASP A 157 -8.81 -5.56 -14.22
CA ASP A 157 -8.21 -4.78 -13.14
C ASP A 157 -9.19 -3.68 -12.74
N ASN A 158 -9.59 -3.69 -11.47
CA ASN A 158 -10.47 -2.71 -10.87
C ASN A 158 -9.74 -2.07 -9.69
N THR A 159 -8.60 -1.42 -9.97
CA THR A 159 -7.81 -0.65 -9.01
C THR A 159 -7.69 0.79 -9.48
N SER A 160 -7.39 1.70 -8.58
CA SER A 160 -7.13 3.11 -8.86
C SER A 160 -5.88 3.59 -8.13
N GLU A 161 -5.46 4.83 -8.36
CA GLU A 161 -4.36 5.47 -7.63
C GLU A 161 -4.64 5.60 -6.12
N ARG A 162 -5.92 5.59 -5.74
CA ARG A 162 -6.38 5.65 -4.35
C ARG A 162 -6.39 4.30 -3.65
N SER A 163 -6.26 3.19 -4.40
CA SER A 163 -6.33 1.85 -3.82
C SER A 163 -5.15 1.61 -2.87
N PHE A 164 -5.47 1.24 -1.65
CA PHE A 164 -4.54 0.86 -0.59
C PHE A 164 -4.49 -0.67 -0.39
N LEU A 165 -5.55 -1.37 -0.77
CA LEU A 165 -5.67 -2.82 -0.72
C LEU A 165 -6.08 -3.35 -2.11
N LYS A 166 -5.42 -4.42 -2.55
CA LYS A 166 -5.68 -5.07 -3.83
C LYS A 166 -5.82 -6.57 -3.63
N LEU A 167 -7.01 -7.07 -3.93
CA LEU A 167 -7.27 -8.51 -3.93
C LEU A 167 -7.06 -9.09 -5.33
N MET A 168 -6.38 -10.22 -5.41
CA MET A 168 -6.04 -10.83 -6.68
C MET A 168 -6.02 -12.34 -6.60
N THR A 169 -6.04 -13.01 -7.75
CA THR A 169 -5.76 -14.45 -7.81
C THR A 169 -4.26 -14.69 -7.77
N ASP A 170 -3.83 -15.84 -7.19
CA ASP A 170 -2.42 -16.18 -6.98
C ASP A 170 -1.56 -16.03 -8.25
N GLY A 171 -2.12 -16.31 -9.42
CA GLY A 171 -1.42 -16.17 -10.72
C GLY A 171 -1.28 -14.73 -11.23
N ILE A 172 -1.70 -13.72 -10.47
CA ILE A 172 -1.53 -12.29 -10.80
C ILE A 172 -0.36 -11.69 -10.03
N LEU A 173 -0.01 -12.25 -8.85
CA LEU A 173 1.11 -11.82 -8.05
C LEU A 173 2.45 -12.13 -8.76
#